data_7ecb3ad4dfec2395df8f364f67e9fcd8
#
_entry.id   7ecb3ad4dfec2395df8f364f67e9fcd8
#
_cell.length_a   1.000
_cell.length_b   1.000
_cell.length_c   1.000
_cell.angle_alpha   90.00
_cell.angle_beta   90.00
_cell.angle_gamma   90.00
#
_symmetry.space_group_name_H-M   'P 1'
#
loop_
_entity.id
_entity.type
_entity.pdbx_description
1 polymer ?
#
loop_
_entity_poly.entity_id
_entity_poly.type
_entity_poly.pdbx_seq_one_letter_code
_entity_poly.pdbx_strand_id
1 'polypeptide(L)'
;MTCDLAETSPGGPWYRIGRHPDPWVWPDWSYAGPDGTFGGRFDDPDSSYRVLYAASRPLGAYLETMAWARPDPAVDLDVIAISDPADEDDYAAGLIPRDWIDRRRLGRACAAGTLAAVGHSQSLSRLRGSTAGSMVAHGVAELDAAAIRETAPRAFTQDLGRLVYRCLAADGRTPAYDGIMYASKHGDDVECWALFEGRGDLTDTESLRIDPADSDLAEALRLLRVEIDWA
;
A
#
# COMPACT_ATOMS: atom_id res chain seq x y z
N MET A 1 -12.77 -20.72 0.50
CA MET A 1 -11.91 -21.22 -0.58
C MET A 1 -10.53 -21.44 0.03
N THR A 2 -9.93 -22.61 -0.15
CA THR A 2 -8.53 -22.84 0.23
C THR A 2 -7.62 -22.32 -0.88
N CYS A 3 -6.61 -21.54 -0.51
CA CYS A 3 -5.63 -20.99 -1.43
C CYS A 3 -4.26 -21.60 -1.10
N ASP A 4 -3.47 -21.83 -2.13
CA ASP A 4 -2.10 -22.34 -2.04
C ASP A 4 -1.19 -21.32 -2.77
N LEU A 5 -1.07 -20.12 -2.16
CA LEU A 5 -0.19 -19.07 -2.67
C LEU A 5 1.18 -19.20 -2.02
N ALA A 6 2.20 -18.67 -2.68
CA ALA A 6 3.51 -18.54 -2.06
C ALA A 6 3.41 -17.65 -0.81
N GLU A 7 3.99 -18.14 0.28
CA GLU A 7 3.96 -17.49 1.58
C GLU A 7 5.29 -16.81 1.87
N THR A 8 5.21 -15.73 2.61
CA THR A 8 6.37 -15.07 3.20
C THR A 8 6.02 -14.56 4.59
N SER A 9 7.04 -14.47 5.43
CA SER A 9 6.93 -13.82 6.74
C SER A 9 7.82 -12.60 6.76
N PRO A 10 7.41 -11.52 7.45
CA PRO A 10 8.25 -10.34 7.55
C PRO A 10 9.61 -10.68 8.16
N GLY A 11 10.69 -10.37 7.45
CA GLY A 11 12.05 -10.67 7.89
C GLY A 11 12.73 -9.55 8.69
N GLY A 12 12.06 -8.45 8.94
CA GLY A 12 12.61 -7.26 9.57
C GLY A 12 11.55 -6.22 9.92
N PRO A 13 11.97 -5.03 10.34
CA PRO A 13 11.04 -3.98 10.67
C PRO A 13 10.27 -3.48 9.43
N TRP A 14 9.04 -3.06 9.68
CA TRP A 14 8.18 -2.38 8.73
C TRP A 14 8.26 -0.87 8.93
N TYR A 15 8.12 -0.14 7.85
CA TYR A 15 8.12 1.32 7.85
C TYR A 15 6.92 1.85 7.10
N ARG A 16 6.28 2.89 7.64
CA ARG A 16 5.20 3.61 6.96
C ARG A 16 5.19 5.07 7.32
N ILE A 17 4.69 5.90 6.40
CA ILE A 17 4.31 7.26 6.72
C ILE A 17 2.82 7.26 7.04
N GLY A 18 2.49 7.62 8.26
CA GLY A 18 1.11 7.68 8.74
C GLY A 18 0.81 9.00 9.44
N ARG A 19 -0.44 9.21 9.85
CA ARG A 19 -0.87 10.45 10.51
C ARG A 19 -0.30 10.55 11.92
N HIS A 20 0.01 11.79 12.35
CA HIS A 20 0.31 12.11 13.74
C HIS A 20 -0.95 11.88 14.62
N PRO A 21 -0.83 11.41 15.88
CA PRO A 21 0.40 11.12 16.60
C PRO A 21 0.95 9.70 16.38
N ASP A 22 0.11 8.75 15.96
CA ASP A 22 0.48 7.36 15.83
C ASP A 22 0.26 6.86 14.39
N PRO A 23 1.34 6.60 13.65
CA PRO A 23 1.24 6.14 12.26
C PRO A 23 0.64 4.73 12.12
N TRP A 24 0.50 3.96 13.21
CA TRP A 24 0.01 2.58 13.19
C TRP A 24 -1.48 2.44 13.49
N VAL A 25 -2.16 3.54 13.79
CA VAL A 25 -3.62 3.54 13.94
C VAL A 25 -4.28 3.22 12.61
N TRP A 26 -5.26 2.33 12.64
CA TRP A 26 -6.10 2.02 11.49
C TRP A 26 -6.85 3.28 11.04
N PRO A 27 -6.92 3.56 9.73
CA PRO A 27 -7.66 4.72 9.25
C PRO A 27 -9.12 4.65 9.69
N ASP A 28 -9.67 5.76 10.20
CA ASP A 28 -11.08 5.81 10.57
C ASP A 28 -11.97 5.70 9.33
N TRP A 29 -13.07 4.97 9.44
CA TRP A 29 -14.01 4.77 8.32
C TRP A 29 -14.61 6.08 7.79
N SER A 30 -14.59 7.15 8.57
CA SER A 30 -15.00 8.49 8.11
C SER A 30 -14.11 9.06 7.00
N TYR A 31 -12.91 8.53 6.82
CA TYR A 31 -12.01 8.90 5.71
C TYR A 31 -12.21 8.06 4.44
N ALA A 32 -13.10 7.08 4.47
CA ALA A 32 -13.44 6.33 3.27
C ALA A 32 -14.14 7.23 2.25
N GLY A 33 -13.86 7.02 0.97
CA GLY A 33 -14.51 7.74 -0.12
C GLY A 33 -16.02 7.49 -0.18
N PRO A 34 -16.73 8.17 -1.10
CA PRO A 34 -18.17 8.00 -1.28
C PRO A 34 -18.58 6.56 -1.65
N ASP A 35 -17.66 5.78 -2.20
CA ASP A 35 -17.80 4.36 -2.51
C ASP A 35 -17.57 3.43 -1.32
N GLY A 36 -17.21 3.99 -0.14
CA GLY A 36 -16.93 3.25 1.08
C GLY A 36 -15.51 2.69 1.16
N THR A 37 -14.62 2.97 0.19
CA THR A 37 -13.24 2.49 0.18
C THR A 37 -12.24 3.60 0.51
N PHE A 38 -11.02 3.22 0.92
CA PHE A 38 -9.93 4.18 1.13
C PHE A 38 -9.08 4.40 -0.14
N GLY A 39 -9.42 3.74 -1.26
CA GLY A 39 -8.73 3.90 -2.53
C GLY A 39 -7.36 3.23 -2.63
N GLY A 40 -6.91 2.52 -1.62
CA GLY A 40 -5.66 1.76 -1.64
C GLY A 40 -5.74 0.53 -2.56
N ARG A 41 -4.56 -0.01 -2.92
CA ARG A 41 -4.42 -1.09 -3.91
C ARG A 41 -5.16 -2.37 -3.54
N PHE A 42 -5.17 -2.74 -2.27
CA PHE A 42 -5.78 -3.97 -1.75
C PHE A 42 -6.88 -3.70 -0.74
N ASP A 43 -7.40 -2.48 -0.71
CA ASP A 43 -8.55 -2.15 0.12
C ASP A 43 -9.78 -2.93 -0.33
N ASP A 44 -10.66 -3.20 0.63
CA ASP A 44 -11.84 -3.98 0.33
C ASP A 44 -12.90 -3.14 -0.41
N PRO A 45 -13.30 -3.54 -1.62
CA PRO A 45 -14.39 -2.86 -2.32
C PRO A 45 -15.76 -3.00 -1.63
N ASP A 46 -15.90 -3.97 -0.70
CA ASP A 46 -17.11 -4.20 0.08
C ASP A 46 -17.03 -3.54 1.49
N SER A 47 -15.98 -2.78 1.80
CA SER A 47 -15.78 -2.07 3.08
C SER A 47 -15.84 -2.98 4.32
N SER A 48 -15.39 -4.25 4.21
CA SER A 48 -15.46 -5.23 5.29
C SER A 48 -14.20 -5.26 6.17
N TYR A 49 -13.07 -4.76 5.66
CA TYR A 49 -11.80 -4.66 6.37
C TYR A 49 -11.00 -3.45 5.90
N ARG A 50 -10.11 -2.98 6.77
CA ARG A 50 -9.13 -1.93 6.46
C ARG A 50 -7.77 -2.55 6.20
N VAL A 51 -6.89 -1.77 5.54
CA VAL A 51 -5.53 -2.19 5.21
C VAL A 51 -4.52 -1.18 5.74
N LEU A 52 -3.47 -1.67 6.41
CA LEU A 52 -2.29 -0.88 6.71
C LEU A 52 -1.18 -1.22 5.71
N TYR A 53 -0.74 -0.20 5.00
CA TYR A 53 0.38 -0.30 4.05
C TYR A 53 1.69 0.07 4.72
N ALA A 54 2.74 -0.69 4.43
CA ALA A 54 4.09 -0.47 4.91
C ALA A 54 5.11 -0.91 3.86
N ALA A 55 6.38 -0.56 4.09
CA ALA A 55 7.51 -0.96 3.24
C ALA A 55 8.64 -1.57 4.07
N SER A 56 9.54 -2.32 3.43
CA SER A 56 10.68 -2.97 4.07
C SER A 56 11.78 -2.00 4.53
N ARG A 57 11.73 -0.75 4.09
CA ARG A 57 12.72 0.28 4.41
C ARG A 57 12.08 1.67 4.38
N PRO A 58 12.65 2.65 5.11
CA PRO A 58 12.11 4.02 5.16
C PRO A 58 11.97 4.65 3.78
N LEU A 59 12.96 4.49 2.90
CA LEU A 59 12.90 4.99 1.52
C LEU A 59 11.62 4.54 0.81
N GLY A 60 11.26 3.26 0.94
CA GLY A 60 10.04 2.72 0.33
C GLY A 60 8.77 3.38 0.88
N ALA A 61 8.72 3.60 2.20
CA ALA A 61 7.59 4.28 2.83
C ALA A 61 7.43 5.73 2.32
N TYR A 62 8.54 6.46 2.15
CA TYR A 62 8.53 7.80 1.56
C TYR A 62 8.09 7.78 0.09
N LEU A 63 8.66 6.88 -0.73
CA LEU A 63 8.32 6.78 -2.15
C LEU A 63 6.83 6.49 -2.38
N GLU A 64 6.28 5.50 -1.66
CA GLU A 64 4.86 5.13 -1.82
C GLU A 64 3.91 6.22 -1.34
N THR A 65 4.30 6.99 -0.30
CA THR A 65 3.41 7.99 0.28
C THR A 65 3.54 9.37 -0.38
N MET A 66 4.71 9.70 -0.93
CA MET A 66 4.97 11.04 -1.52
C MET A 66 4.84 11.06 -3.05
N ALA A 67 4.59 9.91 -3.69
CA ALA A 67 4.55 9.81 -5.15
C ALA A 67 3.49 10.69 -5.84
N TRP A 68 2.46 11.09 -5.12
CA TRP A 68 1.42 12.00 -5.61
C TRP A 68 1.97 13.40 -5.96
N ALA A 69 3.00 13.86 -5.24
CA ALA A 69 3.62 15.16 -5.47
C ALA A 69 4.57 15.19 -6.68
N ARG A 70 4.84 14.02 -7.30
CA ARG A 70 5.78 13.91 -8.40
C ARG A 70 5.35 14.77 -9.58
N PRO A 71 6.22 15.69 -10.10
CA PRO A 71 5.95 16.39 -11.31
C PRO A 71 6.04 15.41 -12.49
N ASP A 72 4.91 15.02 -13.05
CA ASP A 72 4.88 14.19 -14.23
C ASP A 72 4.63 15.06 -15.46
N PRO A 73 5.58 15.18 -16.38
CA PRO A 73 5.39 15.98 -17.61
C PRO A 73 4.35 15.37 -18.56
N ALA A 74 3.88 14.15 -18.31
CA ALA A 74 2.89 13.44 -19.12
C ALA A 74 1.51 13.32 -18.46
N VAL A 75 1.35 13.79 -17.22
CA VAL A 75 0.07 13.69 -16.51
C VAL A 75 -0.79 14.88 -16.90
N ASP A 76 -1.73 14.61 -17.78
CA ASP A 76 -2.99 15.32 -17.86
C ASP A 76 -3.66 15.34 -16.48
N LEU A 77 -4.28 16.45 -16.12
CA LEU A 77 -4.84 16.77 -14.80
C LEU A 77 -5.85 15.73 -14.21
N ASP A 78 -6.19 14.70 -14.96
CA ASP A 78 -7.13 13.64 -14.57
C ASP A 78 -6.54 12.58 -13.60
N VAL A 79 -5.25 12.62 -13.26
CA VAL A 79 -4.59 11.63 -12.37
C VAL A 79 -4.41 12.14 -10.92
N ILE A 80 -4.87 13.34 -10.61
CA ILE A 80 -4.82 13.94 -9.26
C ILE A 80 -5.74 13.21 -8.24
N ALA A 81 -6.42 12.16 -8.63
CA ALA A 81 -7.45 11.49 -7.83
C ALA A 81 -6.95 10.38 -6.89
N ILE A 82 -5.70 10.40 -6.43
CA ILE A 82 -5.22 9.49 -5.36
C ILE A 82 -4.53 10.29 -4.25
N SER A 83 -5.06 11.43 -3.93
CA SER A 83 -4.85 12.05 -2.64
C SER A 83 -5.76 11.36 -1.62
N ASP A 84 -5.25 11.14 -0.41
CA ASP A 84 -6.09 10.84 0.75
C ASP A 84 -7.29 11.79 0.73
N PRO A 85 -8.55 11.33 0.69
CA PRO A 85 -9.73 12.21 0.60
C PRO A 85 -9.80 13.28 1.70
N ALA A 86 -8.98 13.16 2.73
CA ALA A 86 -8.82 14.16 3.78
C ALA A 86 -7.75 15.21 3.46
N ASP A 87 -7.02 15.09 2.38
CA ASP A 87 -6.06 16.09 1.90
C ASP A 87 -6.67 16.79 0.66
N GLU A 88 -7.74 17.55 0.85
CA GLU A 88 -8.41 18.39 -0.19
C GLU A 88 -7.56 19.60 -0.61
N ASP A 89 -6.28 19.64 -0.27
CA ASP A 89 -5.40 20.74 -0.61
C ASP A 89 -4.82 20.52 -2.02
N ASP A 90 -5.08 21.45 -2.90
CA ASP A 90 -4.57 21.54 -4.28
C ASP A 90 -3.07 21.89 -4.24
N TYR A 91 -2.22 20.90 -3.93
CA TYR A 91 -0.78 21.11 -3.83
C TYR A 91 -0.13 21.22 -5.21
N ALA A 92 0.76 22.19 -5.36
CA ALA A 92 1.53 22.34 -6.59
C ALA A 92 2.40 21.09 -6.86
N ALA A 93 2.34 20.57 -8.08
CA ALA A 93 3.18 19.45 -8.48
C ALA A 93 4.67 19.78 -8.25
N GLY A 94 5.40 18.86 -7.65
CA GLY A 94 6.81 19.01 -7.31
C GLY A 94 7.08 19.61 -5.92
N LEU A 95 6.04 20.03 -5.19
CA LEU A 95 6.21 20.67 -3.89
C LEU A 95 5.34 19.97 -2.81
N ILE A 96 5.95 19.62 -1.70
CA ILE A 96 5.26 19.10 -0.51
C ILE A 96 5.28 20.18 0.56
N PRO A 97 4.14 20.65 1.04
CA PRO A 97 4.11 21.70 2.05
C PRO A 97 4.54 21.15 3.41
N ARG A 98 5.15 22.02 4.22
CA ARG A 98 5.64 21.67 5.56
C ARG A 98 4.57 21.11 6.47
N ASP A 99 3.37 21.67 6.42
CA ASP A 99 2.25 21.23 7.26
C ASP A 99 1.82 19.79 6.95
N TRP A 100 1.98 19.33 5.69
CA TRP A 100 1.79 17.93 5.33
C TRP A 100 2.79 17.03 6.07
N ILE A 101 4.06 17.44 6.17
CA ILE A 101 5.12 16.75 6.93
C ILE A 101 4.82 16.77 8.43
N ASP A 102 4.46 17.92 8.97
CA ASP A 102 4.22 18.10 10.41
C ASP A 102 3.03 17.25 10.91
N ARG A 103 2.04 17.01 10.05
CA ARG A 103 0.88 16.14 10.33
C ARG A 103 1.20 14.65 10.22
N ARG A 104 2.43 14.26 9.86
CA ARG A 104 2.81 12.85 9.64
C ARG A 104 3.97 12.41 10.51
N ARG A 105 4.09 11.09 10.61
CA ARG A 105 5.17 10.40 11.35
C ARG A 105 5.69 9.25 10.51
N LEU A 106 6.99 9.01 10.63
CA LEU A 106 7.60 7.76 10.20
C LEU A 106 7.35 6.72 11.29
N GLY A 107 6.55 5.73 10.98
CA GLY A 107 6.34 4.57 11.83
C GLY A 107 7.40 3.52 11.56
N ARG A 108 7.89 2.89 12.65
CA ARG A 108 8.64 1.65 12.61
C ARG A 108 7.95 0.63 13.49
N ALA A 109 7.82 -0.61 13.03
CA ALA A 109 7.25 -1.71 13.81
C ALA A 109 7.90 -3.04 13.42
N CYS A 110 7.83 -4.02 14.29
CA CYS A 110 7.99 -5.42 13.93
C CYS A 110 6.62 -6.02 13.62
N ALA A 111 6.55 -6.87 12.60
CA ALA A 111 5.32 -7.54 12.22
C ALA A 111 5.50 -9.04 12.27
N ALA A 112 4.49 -9.76 12.74
CA ALA A 112 4.41 -11.21 12.69
C ALA A 112 3.13 -11.63 11.98
N GLY A 113 3.24 -12.67 11.17
CA GLY A 113 2.11 -13.21 10.40
C GLY A 113 2.55 -13.87 9.12
N THR A 114 1.58 -14.44 8.42
CA THR A 114 1.77 -15.09 7.11
C THR A 114 1.20 -14.19 6.02
N LEU A 115 2.04 -13.77 5.09
CA LEU A 115 1.66 -12.90 3.99
C LEU A 115 1.64 -13.68 2.66
N ALA A 116 0.64 -13.41 1.83
CA ALA A 116 0.60 -13.92 0.47
C ALA A 116 1.55 -13.12 -0.43
N ALA A 117 2.57 -13.76 -0.98
CA ALA A 117 3.47 -13.17 -1.97
C ALA A 117 2.80 -13.16 -3.35
N VAL A 118 1.92 -12.19 -3.62
CA VAL A 118 1.04 -12.20 -4.80
C VAL A 118 1.77 -12.07 -6.13
N GLY A 119 2.95 -11.41 -6.15
CA GLY A 119 3.81 -11.30 -7.33
C GLY A 119 4.70 -12.53 -7.59
N HIS A 120 4.72 -13.53 -6.69
CA HIS A 120 5.49 -14.75 -6.88
C HIS A 120 4.89 -15.63 -7.99
N SER A 121 5.74 -16.30 -8.78
CA SER A 121 5.30 -17.12 -9.93
C SER A 121 4.27 -18.18 -9.57
N GLN A 122 4.41 -18.84 -8.42
CA GLN A 122 3.43 -19.79 -7.90
C GLN A 122 2.07 -19.12 -7.65
N SER A 123 2.09 -17.96 -6.97
CA SER A 123 0.86 -17.21 -6.67
C SER A 123 0.17 -16.74 -7.94
N LEU A 124 0.91 -16.16 -8.89
CA LEU A 124 0.38 -15.74 -10.18
C LEU A 124 -0.29 -16.90 -10.92
N SER A 125 0.35 -18.07 -10.95
CA SER A 125 -0.21 -19.28 -11.58
C SER A 125 -1.52 -19.71 -10.94
N ARG A 126 -1.64 -19.66 -9.61
CA ARG A 126 -2.85 -20.02 -8.86
C ARG A 126 -3.97 -18.98 -9.00
N LEU A 127 -3.60 -17.71 -8.96
CA LEU A 127 -4.55 -16.60 -9.01
C LEU A 127 -5.22 -16.42 -10.38
N ARG A 128 -4.53 -16.73 -11.49
CA ARG A 128 -5.07 -16.55 -12.86
C ARG A 128 -6.47 -17.13 -13.03
N GLY A 129 -6.71 -18.35 -12.55
CA GLY A 129 -8.01 -18.98 -12.64
C GLY A 129 -9.09 -18.31 -11.79
N SER A 130 -8.70 -17.92 -10.57
CA SER A 130 -9.63 -17.31 -9.60
C SER A 130 -9.96 -15.84 -9.91
N THR A 131 -9.09 -15.14 -10.64
CA THR A 131 -9.26 -13.74 -11.02
C THR A 131 -9.78 -13.54 -12.44
N ALA A 132 -9.98 -14.61 -13.22
CA ALA A 132 -10.37 -14.49 -14.62
C ALA A 132 -11.61 -13.62 -14.85
N GLY A 133 -12.64 -13.74 -14.01
CA GLY A 133 -13.85 -12.91 -14.09
C GLY A 133 -13.55 -11.43 -13.81
N SER A 134 -12.75 -11.15 -12.80
CA SER A 134 -12.32 -9.78 -12.46
C SER A 134 -11.43 -9.18 -13.55
N MET A 135 -10.51 -9.96 -14.12
CA MET A 135 -9.68 -9.52 -15.26
C MET A 135 -10.55 -9.06 -16.43
N VAL A 136 -11.55 -9.84 -16.82
CA VAL A 136 -12.49 -9.47 -17.89
C VAL A 136 -13.30 -8.23 -17.52
N ALA A 137 -13.81 -8.16 -16.30
CA ALA A 137 -14.62 -7.03 -15.84
C ALA A 137 -13.84 -5.70 -15.84
N HIS A 138 -12.55 -5.76 -15.57
CA HIS A 138 -11.68 -4.58 -15.46
C HIS A 138 -10.71 -4.39 -16.63
N GLY A 139 -10.85 -5.17 -17.70
CA GLY A 139 -10.02 -5.00 -18.92
C GLY A 139 -8.54 -5.37 -18.75
N VAL A 140 -8.22 -6.21 -17.76
CA VAL A 140 -6.85 -6.71 -17.53
C VAL A 140 -6.59 -7.89 -18.48
N ALA A 141 -5.64 -7.72 -19.39
CA ALA A 141 -5.36 -8.71 -20.43
C ALA A 141 -4.67 -9.96 -19.87
N GLU A 142 -3.75 -9.79 -18.93
CA GLU A 142 -2.99 -10.87 -18.30
C GLU A 142 -2.69 -10.55 -16.84
N LEU A 143 -2.72 -11.57 -15.98
CA LEU A 143 -2.23 -11.47 -14.61
C LEU A 143 -0.76 -11.85 -14.58
N ASP A 144 0.08 -10.85 -14.48
CA ASP A 144 1.53 -10.97 -14.30
C ASP A 144 2.03 -10.08 -13.15
N ALA A 145 3.33 -10.03 -12.94
CA ALA A 145 3.92 -9.19 -11.90
C ALA A 145 3.73 -7.68 -12.18
N ALA A 146 3.62 -7.27 -13.44
CA ALA A 146 3.36 -5.90 -13.81
C ALA A 146 1.92 -5.50 -13.43
N ALA A 147 0.93 -6.34 -13.72
CA ALA A 147 -0.47 -6.10 -13.35
C ALA A 147 -0.67 -5.92 -11.84
N ILE A 148 0.15 -6.61 -11.00
CA ILE A 148 0.13 -6.42 -9.54
C ILE A 148 0.68 -5.04 -9.15
N ARG A 149 1.68 -4.53 -9.88
CA ARG A 149 2.33 -3.24 -9.58
C ARG A 149 1.57 -2.05 -10.14
N GLU A 150 0.79 -2.26 -11.21
CA GLU A 150 -0.02 -1.21 -11.81
C GLU A 150 -1.04 -0.63 -10.83
N THR A 151 -1.31 0.66 -11.03
CA THR A 151 -2.27 1.37 -10.19
C THR A 151 -3.67 1.41 -10.81
N ALA A 152 -3.78 1.12 -12.09
CA ALA A 152 -5.04 1.10 -12.83
C ALA A 152 -5.16 -0.23 -13.63
N PRO A 153 -6.33 -0.83 -13.65
CA PRO A 153 -7.50 -0.41 -12.90
C PRO A 153 -7.43 -0.80 -11.41
N ARG A 154 -7.65 0.15 -10.52
CA ARG A 154 -7.61 -0.05 -9.06
C ARG A 154 -8.54 -1.16 -8.59
N ALA A 155 -9.74 -1.20 -9.14
CA ALA A 155 -10.76 -2.19 -8.79
C ALA A 155 -10.29 -3.64 -8.98
N PHE A 156 -9.41 -3.90 -9.96
CA PHE A 156 -8.83 -5.23 -10.15
C PHE A 156 -7.94 -5.65 -8.97
N THR A 157 -7.06 -4.76 -8.50
CA THR A 157 -6.18 -5.08 -7.37
C THR A 157 -6.94 -5.12 -6.03
N GLN A 158 -8.03 -4.38 -5.90
CA GLN A 158 -8.95 -4.48 -4.76
C GLN A 158 -9.69 -5.82 -4.76
N ASP A 159 -10.19 -6.29 -5.90
CA ASP A 159 -10.76 -7.64 -6.03
C ASP A 159 -9.74 -8.72 -5.68
N LEU A 160 -8.48 -8.55 -6.09
CA LEU A 160 -7.39 -9.45 -5.71
C LEU A 160 -7.14 -9.43 -4.20
N GLY A 161 -7.12 -8.26 -3.58
CA GLY A 161 -7.00 -8.11 -2.12
C GLY A 161 -8.11 -8.86 -1.38
N ARG A 162 -9.35 -8.65 -1.80
CA ARG A 162 -10.51 -9.34 -1.26
C ARG A 162 -10.45 -10.87 -1.43
N LEU A 163 -9.97 -11.35 -2.58
CA LEU A 163 -9.76 -12.77 -2.82
C LEU A 163 -8.76 -13.35 -1.82
N VAL A 164 -7.60 -12.72 -1.65
CA VAL A 164 -6.58 -13.15 -0.67
C VAL A 164 -7.13 -13.10 0.76
N TYR A 165 -7.83 -12.02 1.11
CA TYR A 165 -8.49 -11.90 2.42
C TYR A 165 -9.44 -13.06 2.72
N ARG A 166 -10.19 -13.55 1.73
CA ARG A 166 -11.15 -14.66 1.86
C ARG A 166 -10.52 -16.06 1.76
N CYS A 167 -9.20 -16.14 1.53
CA CYS A 167 -8.50 -17.43 1.52
C CYS A 167 -8.49 -18.05 2.91
N LEU A 168 -8.80 -19.35 2.96
CA LEU A 168 -8.76 -20.14 4.18
C LEU A 168 -7.61 -21.15 4.13
N ALA A 169 -7.04 -21.44 5.29
CA ALA A 169 -6.07 -22.50 5.47
C ALA A 169 -6.67 -23.89 5.17
N ALA A 170 -5.86 -24.92 5.23
CA ALA A 170 -6.28 -26.29 4.92
C ALA A 170 -7.41 -26.81 5.81
N ASP A 171 -7.60 -26.24 7.01
CA ASP A 171 -8.70 -26.55 7.93
C ASP A 171 -10.06 -26.02 7.45
N GLY A 172 -10.07 -25.17 6.41
CA GLY A 172 -11.25 -24.54 5.84
C GLY A 172 -11.95 -23.54 6.76
N ARG A 173 -11.31 -23.08 7.83
CA ARG A 173 -11.88 -22.19 8.86
C ARG A 173 -10.97 -21.01 9.19
N THR A 174 -9.69 -21.27 9.39
CA THR A 174 -8.71 -20.24 9.75
C THR A 174 -8.37 -19.41 8.51
N PRO A 175 -8.24 -18.07 8.60
CA PRO A 175 -7.65 -17.28 7.53
C PRO A 175 -6.27 -17.81 7.13
N ALA A 176 -6.01 -17.91 5.82
CA ALA A 176 -4.73 -18.41 5.34
C ALA A 176 -3.63 -17.33 5.42
N TYR A 177 -4.01 -16.07 5.25
CA TYR A 177 -3.06 -14.96 5.16
C TYR A 177 -3.49 -13.79 6.04
N ASP A 178 -2.52 -13.16 6.67
CA ASP A 178 -2.69 -11.96 7.48
C ASP A 178 -2.57 -10.68 6.65
N GLY A 179 -2.04 -10.81 5.43
CA GLY A 179 -1.84 -9.70 4.51
C GLY A 179 -1.24 -10.14 3.19
N ILE A 180 -0.75 -9.16 2.45
CA ILE A 180 -0.16 -9.31 1.11
C ILE A 180 1.25 -8.72 1.12
N MET A 181 2.20 -9.43 0.50
CA MET A 181 3.50 -8.89 0.10
C MET A 181 3.52 -8.66 -1.41
N TYR A 182 4.01 -7.50 -1.83
CA TYR A 182 4.15 -7.11 -3.23
C TYR A 182 5.37 -6.22 -3.44
N ALA A 183 5.87 -6.16 -4.66
CA ALA A 183 6.95 -5.24 -5.00
C ALA A 183 6.37 -3.85 -5.33
N SER A 184 7.10 -2.81 -4.91
CA SER A 184 6.76 -1.42 -5.25
C SER A 184 6.83 -1.18 -6.77
N LYS A 185 6.00 -0.28 -7.26
CA LYS A 185 6.16 0.24 -8.63
C LYS A 185 7.34 1.21 -8.77
N HIS A 186 7.90 1.67 -7.66
CA HIS A 186 8.98 2.65 -7.63
C HIS A 186 10.38 2.02 -7.67
N GLY A 187 10.49 0.69 -7.52
CA GLY A 187 11.76 -0.03 -7.60
C GLY A 187 11.62 -1.49 -7.19
N ASP A 188 12.42 -2.36 -7.81
CA ASP A 188 12.43 -3.80 -7.50
C ASP A 188 13.09 -4.10 -6.14
N ASP A 189 13.84 -3.15 -5.59
CA ASP A 189 14.51 -3.21 -4.29
C ASP A 189 13.63 -2.79 -3.12
N VAL A 190 12.37 -2.42 -3.39
CA VAL A 190 11.38 -2.01 -2.39
C VAL A 190 10.27 -3.04 -2.31
N GLU A 191 10.24 -3.78 -1.21
CA GLU A 191 9.11 -4.63 -0.85
C GLU A 191 8.09 -3.84 -0.05
N CYS A 192 6.82 -4.06 -0.37
CA CYS A 192 5.68 -3.44 0.28
C CYS A 192 4.76 -4.50 0.88
N TRP A 193 4.10 -4.13 1.96
CA TRP A 193 3.16 -4.99 2.65
C TRP A 193 1.83 -4.29 2.88
N ALA A 194 0.79 -5.09 2.80
CA ALA A 194 -0.59 -4.69 3.07
C ALA A 194 -1.15 -5.62 4.14
N LEU A 195 -1.21 -5.17 5.39
CA LEU A 195 -1.73 -5.93 6.52
C LEU A 195 -3.24 -5.76 6.60
N PHE A 196 -3.97 -6.85 6.72
CA PHE A 196 -5.41 -6.84 6.90
C PHE A 196 -5.80 -6.59 8.36
N GLU A 197 -6.82 -5.77 8.56
CA GLU A 197 -7.36 -5.47 9.89
C GLU A 197 -7.74 -6.74 10.66
N GLY A 198 -7.35 -6.78 11.92
CA GLY A 198 -7.64 -7.91 12.81
C GLY A 198 -6.85 -9.18 12.51
N ARG A 199 -5.80 -9.08 11.65
CA ARG A 199 -4.91 -10.20 11.31
C ARG A 199 -3.46 -9.79 11.51
N GLY A 200 -2.62 -10.78 11.84
CA GLY A 200 -1.23 -10.54 12.17
C GLY A 200 -1.05 -9.66 13.41
N ASP A 201 0.17 -9.55 13.86
CA ASP A 201 0.52 -8.76 15.04
C ASP A 201 1.56 -7.71 14.67
N LEU A 202 1.38 -6.49 15.17
CA LEU A 202 2.38 -5.42 15.16
C LEU A 202 2.92 -5.24 16.57
N THR A 203 4.23 -5.33 16.71
CA THR A 203 4.94 -5.13 17.98
C THR A 203 6.04 -4.09 17.82
N ASP A 204 6.58 -3.63 18.95
CA ASP A 204 7.67 -2.64 18.97
C ASP A 204 7.38 -1.42 18.07
N THR A 205 6.14 -0.93 18.15
CA THR A 205 5.70 0.20 17.35
C THR A 205 6.34 1.49 17.82
N GLU A 206 6.95 2.21 16.90
CA GLU A 206 7.56 3.52 17.12
C GLU A 206 6.88 4.56 16.23
N SER A 207 6.82 5.80 16.74
CA SER A 207 6.32 6.97 16.04
C SER A 207 7.39 8.06 16.05
N LEU A 208 8.08 8.22 14.94
CA LEU A 208 9.22 9.12 14.80
C LEU A 208 8.79 10.38 14.03
N ARG A 209 9.31 11.54 14.43
CA ARG A 209 9.17 12.75 13.59
C ARG A 209 9.95 12.51 12.29
N ILE A 210 9.40 13.00 11.19
CA ILE A 210 10.12 13.04 9.92
C ILE A 210 11.24 14.09 10.08
N ASP A 211 12.49 13.62 10.02
CA ASP A 211 13.68 14.47 10.16
C ASP A 211 14.10 15.01 8.78
N PRO A 212 14.21 16.33 8.61
CA PRO A 212 14.75 16.90 7.37
C PRO A 212 16.15 16.39 6.98
N ALA A 213 16.92 15.92 7.94
CA ALA A 213 18.25 15.36 7.74
C ALA A 213 18.27 13.85 7.44
N ASP A 214 17.08 13.20 7.39
CA ASP A 214 16.97 11.77 7.06
C ASP A 214 17.44 11.51 5.63
N SER A 215 18.43 10.63 5.48
CA SER A 215 19.02 10.27 4.18
C SER A 215 18.03 9.54 3.26
N ASP A 216 17.11 8.73 3.80
CA ASP A 216 16.08 8.05 3.02
C ASP A 216 15.02 9.03 2.51
N LEU A 217 14.69 10.07 3.32
CA LEU A 217 13.85 11.18 2.86
C LEU A 217 14.53 11.96 1.73
N ALA A 218 15.79 12.35 1.91
CA ALA A 218 16.53 13.08 0.89
C ALA A 218 16.60 12.30 -0.44
N GLU A 219 16.85 10.99 -0.36
CA GLU A 219 16.87 10.13 -1.55
C GLU A 219 15.47 9.99 -2.19
N ALA A 220 14.41 9.87 -1.40
CA ALA A 220 13.05 9.83 -1.93
C ALA A 220 12.69 11.12 -2.68
N LEU A 221 13.00 12.28 -2.10
CA LEU A 221 12.78 13.58 -2.74
C LEU A 221 13.53 13.70 -4.08
N ARG A 222 14.79 13.24 -4.09
CA ARG A 222 15.62 13.23 -5.30
C ARG A 222 15.01 12.31 -6.40
N LEU A 223 14.59 11.10 -6.02
CA LEU A 223 14.02 10.12 -6.95
C LEU A 223 12.66 10.55 -7.51
N LEU A 224 11.83 11.16 -6.67
CA LEU A 224 10.52 11.68 -7.05
C LEU A 224 10.60 13.04 -7.75
N ARG A 225 11.74 13.73 -7.69
CA ARG A 225 11.93 15.13 -8.16
C ARG A 225 10.96 16.10 -7.48
N VAL A 226 10.81 15.96 -6.18
CA VAL A 226 9.98 16.83 -5.35
C VAL A 226 10.81 17.55 -4.31
N GLU A 227 10.33 18.69 -3.85
CA GLU A 227 10.94 19.48 -2.79
C GLU A 227 9.93 19.61 -1.63
N ILE A 228 10.44 19.87 -0.43
CA ILE A 228 9.61 20.23 0.73
C ILE A 228 9.77 21.73 0.98
N ASP A 229 8.65 22.42 1.08
CA ASP A 229 8.63 23.80 1.54
C ASP A 229 8.81 23.84 3.05
N TRP A 230 10.03 24.11 3.50
CA TRP A 230 10.38 24.23 4.92
C TRP A 230 10.11 25.63 5.51
N ALA A 231 9.64 26.59 4.72
CA ALA A 231 9.41 27.97 5.15
C ALA A 231 8.25 28.12 6.15
#